data_b53493b4244ef0ee43cc6ba0c96830ba
#
_entry.id   b53493b4244ef0ee43cc6ba0c96830ba
#
_cell.length_a   1.000
_cell.length_b   1.000
_cell.length_c   1.000
_cell.angle_alpha   90.00
_cell.angle_beta   90.00
_cell.angle_gamma   90.00
#
_symmetry.space_group_name_H-M   'P 1'
#
loop_
_entity.id
_entity.type
_entity.pdbx_description
1 polymer ?
#
loop_
_entity_poly.entity_id
_entity_poly.type
_entity_poly.pdbx_seq_one_letter_code
_entity_poly.pdbx_strand_id
1 'polypeptide(L)'
;MKNLRNAFLPLLSIGMFAFSIYHLLFAAEKLPKTSPPVAPPRRAFVTAISGAGLIEARAENVALGTPVAGIVLEVCVTNEQLGSRVTAGTPLFRVDDRHLRSQLQILEANLILAESQFERIEQMPRPEELPASEAKVKAAEANRIRLKDLLDRGEQLLGKKVMSEEEFLSRRFTYIEADQQWEQAVAEDALLKAGSWRPDKTVSRATVEVAKANATNMRNEIQRCLVRAPVDGQILKIDVRPGEYVDTTASRALVLLGDLDRLRIRVDIDERDIPRFQPTGRATATVRGSSGGSPLQLQFVRIEPYVIPKKAFTGDNTERIDTRVLQVLYEIAAEQTNIYVGQQVDVSIECEPAKSDEPIEARPVVE
;
A
#
# COMPACT_ATOMS: atom_id res chain seq x y z
N MET A 1 39.72 21.03 -96.06
CA MET A 1 39.34 20.44 -94.77
C MET A 1 39.26 21.37 -93.54
N LYS A 2 39.44 22.68 -93.70
CA LYS A 2 39.34 23.69 -92.61
C LYS A 2 37.88 24.11 -92.26
N ASN A 3 36.94 24.06 -93.19
CA ASN A 3 35.57 24.52 -92.96
C ASN A 3 34.65 23.55 -92.19
N LEU A 4 34.97 22.25 -92.18
CA LEU A 4 34.16 21.25 -91.45
C LEU A 4 34.38 21.33 -89.92
N ARG A 5 35.54 21.75 -89.45
CA ARG A 5 35.90 21.87 -88.05
C ARG A 5 35.22 23.04 -87.35
N ASN A 6 34.99 24.16 -88.15
CA ASN A 6 34.30 25.30 -87.58
C ASN A 6 32.77 25.18 -87.52
N ALA A 7 32.18 24.26 -88.30
CA ALA A 7 30.75 23.99 -88.22
C ALA A 7 30.39 22.95 -87.17
N PHE A 8 31.33 22.16 -86.67
CA PHE A 8 31.08 21.08 -85.66
C PHE A 8 30.66 21.62 -84.27
N LEU A 9 31.33 22.72 -83.85
CA LEU A 9 31.05 23.35 -82.57
C LEU A 9 29.64 23.96 -82.49
N PRO A 10 29.13 24.72 -83.40
CA PRO A 10 27.79 25.25 -83.37
C PRO A 10 26.71 24.14 -83.50
N LEU A 11 27.00 23.10 -84.30
CA LEU A 11 26.08 21.98 -84.44
C LEU A 11 25.94 21.13 -83.15
N LEU A 12 27.06 20.95 -82.43
CA LEU A 12 27.08 20.30 -81.14
C LEU A 12 26.29 21.12 -80.09
N SER A 13 26.48 22.48 -80.10
CA SER A 13 25.76 23.33 -79.16
C SER A 13 24.23 23.32 -79.38
N ILE A 14 23.83 23.33 -80.67
CA ILE A 14 22.39 23.22 -81.01
C ILE A 14 21.82 21.83 -80.62
N GLY A 15 22.61 20.78 -80.84
CA GLY A 15 22.22 19.41 -80.40
C GLY A 15 22.07 19.32 -78.86
N MET A 16 23.00 19.90 -78.10
CA MET A 16 22.87 19.93 -76.63
C MET A 16 21.70 20.78 -76.18
N PHE A 17 21.47 21.93 -76.84
CA PHE A 17 20.29 22.76 -76.49
C PHE A 17 18.97 22.11 -76.83
N ALA A 18 18.86 21.46 -77.99
CA ALA A 18 17.67 20.62 -78.31
C ALA A 18 17.48 19.44 -77.36
N PHE A 19 18.56 18.77 -76.95
CA PHE A 19 18.54 17.74 -75.96
C PHE A 19 18.08 18.22 -74.54
N SER A 20 18.57 19.44 -74.20
CA SER A 20 18.17 20.05 -72.93
C SER A 20 16.69 20.44 -72.91
N ILE A 21 16.19 20.99 -74.04
CA ILE A 21 14.78 21.32 -74.23
C ILE A 21 13.91 20.01 -74.22
N TYR A 22 14.34 18.99 -74.93
CA TYR A 22 13.69 17.67 -74.88
C TYR A 22 13.61 17.09 -73.49
N HIS A 23 14.71 17.14 -72.75
CA HIS A 23 14.78 16.66 -71.36
C HIS A 23 13.86 17.46 -70.41
N LEU A 24 13.82 18.79 -70.60
CA LEU A 24 12.95 19.67 -69.82
C LEU A 24 11.44 19.41 -70.07
N LEU A 25 11.10 19.15 -71.29
CA LEU A 25 9.69 19.01 -71.75
C LEU A 25 9.16 17.55 -71.53
N PHE A 26 10.02 16.55 -71.67
CA PHE A 26 9.61 15.15 -71.65
C PHE A 26 10.11 14.34 -70.44
N ALA A 27 11.21 14.76 -69.78
CA ALA A 27 11.71 14.13 -68.59
C ALA A 27 11.19 14.76 -67.27
N ALA A 28 10.28 15.72 -67.35
CA ALA A 28 9.45 16.05 -66.17
C ALA A 28 8.49 14.92 -65.91
N GLU A 29 8.99 13.76 -65.47
CA GLU A 29 8.18 12.74 -64.82
C GLU A 29 7.30 13.44 -63.80
N LYS A 30 5.98 13.30 -63.97
CA LYS A 30 5.03 13.69 -62.96
C LYS A 30 5.43 12.93 -61.71
N LEU A 31 6.03 13.65 -60.74
CA LEU A 31 6.27 13.09 -59.42
C LEU A 31 5.06 12.28 -59.01
N PRO A 32 5.19 10.99 -58.74
CA PRO A 32 4.05 10.18 -58.32
C PRO A 32 3.43 10.92 -57.11
N LYS A 33 2.15 11.19 -57.17
CA LYS A 33 1.41 11.70 -56.03
C LYS A 33 1.52 10.63 -54.97
N THR A 34 2.51 10.73 -54.11
CA THR A 34 2.59 9.90 -52.91
C THR A 34 1.31 10.17 -52.11
N SER A 35 0.43 9.20 -52.08
CA SER A 35 -0.67 9.24 -51.13
C SER A 35 -0.06 9.46 -49.77
N PRO A 36 -0.61 10.34 -48.94
CA PRO A 36 -0.09 10.55 -47.60
C PRO A 36 -0.02 9.19 -46.91
N PRO A 37 1.09 8.90 -46.20
CA PRO A 37 1.33 7.58 -45.61
C PRO A 37 0.24 7.12 -44.64
N VAL A 38 -0.59 8.03 -44.15
CA VAL A 38 -1.80 7.75 -43.37
C VAL A 38 -2.91 8.65 -43.88
N ALA A 39 -4.06 8.09 -44.23
CA ALA A 39 -5.25 8.88 -44.56
C ALA A 39 -5.62 9.73 -43.33
N PRO A 40 -5.93 11.02 -43.51
CA PRO A 40 -6.33 11.86 -42.39
C PRO A 40 -7.56 11.21 -41.70
N PRO A 41 -7.61 11.19 -40.36
CA PRO A 41 -8.72 10.59 -39.66
C PRO A 41 -10.04 11.24 -40.11
N ARG A 42 -11.02 10.41 -40.47
CA ARG A 42 -12.35 10.90 -40.84
C ARG A 42 -12.96 11.53 -39.60
N ARG A 43 -13.43 12.77 -39.72
CA ARG A 43 -14.14 13.45 -38.64
C ARG A 43 -15.40 12.63 -38.31
N ALA A 44 -15.51 12.17 -37.06
CA ALA A 44 -16.68 11.39 -36.62
C ALA A 44 -17.94 12.26 -36.49
N PHE A 45 -17.78 13.56 -36.28
CA PHE A 45 -18.86 14.54 -36.09
C PHE A 45 -18.60 15.80 -36.91
N VAL A 46 -19.64 16.53 -37.25
CA VAL A 46 -19.57 17.80 -38.02
C VAL A 46 -18.82 18.84 -37.23
N THR A 47 -19.10 18.95 -35.92
CA THR A 47 -18.40 19.78 -34.96
C THR A 47 -17.90 18.90 -33.83
N ALA A 48 -16.60 18.86 -33.61
CA ALA A 48 -15.97 18.03 -32.60
C ALA A 48 -14.81 18.71 -31.92
N ILE A 49 -14.66 18.45 -30.62
CA ILE A 49 -13.45 18.67 -29.86
C ILE A 49 -12.59 17.41 -30.03
N SER A 50 -11.31 17.59 -30.36
CA SER A 50 -10.37 16.50 -30.46
C SER A 50 -9.46 16.50 -29.22
N GLY A 51 -9.35 15.37 -28.53
CA GLY A 51 -8.48 15.18 -27.39
C GLY A 51 -7.61 13.93 -27.55
N ALA A 52 -6.40 13.97 -26.97
CA ALA A 52 -5.59 12.77 -26.84
C ALA A 52 -6.10 12.01 -25.61
N GLY A 53 -6.33 10.73 -25.75
CA GLY A 53 -6.75 9.86 -24.65
C GLY A 53 -5.73 8.76 -24.34
N LEU A 54 -5.68 8.35 -23.09
CA LEU A 54 -4.91 7.21 -22.61
C LEU A 54 -5.88 6.15 -22.08
N ILE A 55 -5.72 4.89 -22.52
CA ILE A 55 -6.52 3.78 -22.03
C ILE A 55 -6.00 3.38 -20.66
N GLU A 56 -6.90 3.35 -19.69
CA GLU A 56 -6.62 2.97 -18.29
C GLU A 56 -7.57 1.86 -17.85
N ALA A 57 -7.20 1.12 -16.82
CA ALA A 57 -8.11 0.18 -16.15
C ALA A 57 -9.24 0.95 -15.45
N ARG A 58 -10.38 0.31 -15.20
CA ARG A 58 -11.54 0.90 -14.51
C ARG A 58 -11.22 1.47 -13.14
N ALA A 59 -10.56 0.68 -12.29
CA ALA A 59 -9.87 1.16 -11.11
C ALA A 59 -8.50 1.63 -11.57
N GLU A 60 -8.12 2.88 -11.30
CA GLU A 60 -6.79 3.38 -11.64
C GLU A 60 -5.71 2.33 -11.37
N ASN A 61 -4.73 2.22 -12.28
CA ASN A 61 -3.67 1.23 -12.14
C ASN A 61 -3.01 1.35 -10.77
N VAL A 62 -3.07 0.27 -9.99
CA VAL A 62 -2.44 0.23 -8.67
C VAL A 62 -0.96 -0.10 -8.85
N ALA A 63 -0.12 0.90 -8.66
CA ALA A 63 1.32 0.76 -8.68
C ALA A 63 1.81 0.27 -7.32
N LEU A 64 2.28 -0.95 -7.25
CA LEU A 64 2.77 -1.57 -6.02
C LEU A 64 4.28 -1.42 -5.91
N GLY A 65 4.72 -0.85 -4.80
CA GLY A 65 6.11 -0.82 -4.33
C GLY A 65 6.32 -1.80 -3.18
N THR A 66 7.47 -1.65 -2.52
CA THR A 66 7.79 -2.39 -1.29
C THR A 66 7.66 -1.48 -0.07
N PRO A 67 7.04 -1.92 1.03
CA PRO A 67 7.02 -1.17 2.28
C PRO A 67 8.32 -1.33 3.09
N VAL A 68 9.21 -2.25 2.69
CA VAL A 68 10.48 -2.55 3.37
C VAL A 68 11.57 -2.64 2.32
N ALA A 69 12.70 -1.95 2.55
CA ALA A 69 13.86 -2.03 1.68
C ALA A 69 14.63 -3.35 1.94
N GLY A 70 15.16 -3.96 0.87
CA GLY A 70 15.93 -5.20 0.99
C GLY A 70 16.07 -5.94 -0.33
N ILE A 71 16.66 -7.13 -0.26
CA ILE A 71 16.82 -8.03 -1.41
C ILE A 71 15.53 -8.85 -1.58
N VAL A 72 15.03 -8.94 -2.77
CA VAL A 72 13.89 -9.82 -3.10
C VAL A 72 14.33 -11.27 -3.04
N LEU A 73 13.73 -12.04 -2.15
CA LEU A 73 14.03 -13.44 -1.96
C LEU A 73 13.36 -14.31 -3.02
N GLU A 74 12.08 -14.06 -3.23
CA GLU A 74 11.27 -14.79 -4.20
C GLU A 74 10.18 -13.89 -4.80
N VAL A 75 9.80 -14.20 -6.03
CA VAL A 75 8.65 -13.61 -6.72
C VAL A 75 7.62 -14.72 -6.86
N CYS A 76 6.47 -14.54 -6.20
CA CYS A 76 5.40 -15.55 -6.12
C CYS A 76 4.57 -15.62 -7.40
N VAL A 77 4.62 -14.57 -8.23
CA VAL A 77 3.90 -14.47 -9.50
C VAL A 77 4.90 -14.51 -10.66
N THR A 78 4.74 -15.47 -11.57
CA THR A 78 5.64 -15.67 -12.71
C THR A 78 5.20 -14.83 -13.92
N ASN A 79 6.12 -14.61 -14.85
CA ASN A 79 5.79 -13.93 -16.12
C ASN A 79 4.71 -14.66 -16.93
N GLU A 80 4.50 -15.96 -16.72
CA GLU A 80 3.42 -16.74 -17.34
C GLU A 80 2.03 -16.33 -16.81
N GLN A 81 1.99 -15.69 -15.63
CA GLN A 81 0.77 -15.19 -15.01
C GLN A 81 0.48 -13.72 -15.35
N LEU A 82 1.27 -13.10 -16.25
CA LEU A 82 0.94 -11.78 -16.78
C LEU A 82 -0.45 -11.83 -17.46
N GLY A 83 -1.32 -10.89 -17.13
CA GLY A 83 -2.71 -10.88 -17.56
C GLY A 83 -3.64 -11.82 -16.77
N SER A 84 -3.14 -12.64 -15.84
CA SER A 84 -3.98 -13.46 -14.98
C SER A 84 -4.64 -12.63 -13.87
N ARG A 85 -5.83 -13.09 -13.43
CA ARG A 85 -6.57 -12.47 -12.33
C ARG A 85 -6.01 -12.92 -10.99
N VAL A 86 -5.81 -11.96 -10.10
CA VAL A 86 -5.42 -12.17 -8.70
C VAL A 86 -6.47 -11.57 -7.79
N THR A 87 -6.66 -12.18 -6.63
CA THR A 87 -7.56 -11.67 -5.58
C THR A 87 -6.77 -10.88 -4.54
N ALA A 88 -7.45 -10.00 -3.82
CA ALA A 88 -6.87 -9.30 -2.68
C ALA A 88 -6.26 -10.30 -1.69
N GLY A 89 -5.06 -9.98 -1.19
CA GLY A 89 -4.30 -10.87 -0.30
C GLY A 89 -3.37 -11.87 -1.00
N THR A 90 -3.48 -12.06 -2.32
CA THR A 90 -2.57 -12.94 -3.08
C THR A 90 -1.12 -12.47 -2.93
N PRO A 91 -0.16 -13.35 -2.53
CA PRO A 91 1.24 -12.99 -2.42
C PRO A 91 1.84 -12.70 -3.80
N LEU A 92 2.59 -11.62 -3.91
CA LEU A 92 3.22 -11.18 -5.17
C LEU A 92 4.73 -11.40 -5.16
N PHE A 93 5.41 -10.91 -4.13
CA PHE A 93 6.84 -11.13 -3.93
C PHE A 93 7.20 -10.97 -2.46
N ARG A 94 8.36 -11.50 -2.08
CA ARG A 94 8.89 -11.46 -0.71
C ARG A 94 10.27 -10.84 -0.68
N VAL A 95 10.45 -9.88 0.22
CA VAL A 95 11.75 -9.32 0.58
C VAL A 95 12.39 -10.18 1.67
N ASP A 96 13.71 -10.22 1.76
CA ASP A 96 14.45 -11.03 2.73
C ASP A 96 14.08 -10.69 4.18
N ASP A 97 13.46 -11.65 4.84
CA ASP A 97 12.96 -11.53 6.22
C ASP A 97 13.74 -12.42 7.21
N ARG A 98 14.84 -13.09 6.78
CA ARG A 98 15.57 -14.05 7.62
C ARG A 98 16.12 -13.44 8.89
N HIS A 99 16.65 -12.21 8.80
CA HIS A 99 17.15 -11.49 9.96
C HIS A 99 16.00 -11.18 10.96
N LEU A 100 14.86 -10.72 10.47
CA LEU A 100 13.68 -10.42 11.29
C LEU A 100 13.11 -11.68 11.96
N ARG A 101 13.13 -12.82 11.27
CA ARG A 101 12.72 -14.10 11.86
C ARG A 101 13.64 -14.53 13.00
N SER A 102 14.96 -14.33 12.86
CA SER A 102 15.90 -14.61 13.94
C SER A 102 15.67 -13.71 15.14
N GLN A 103 15.37 -12.43 14.92
CA GLN A 103 15.00 -11.50 15.99
C GLN A 103 13.67 -11.90 16.65
N LEU A 104 12.68 -12.34 15.87
CA LEU A 104 11.41 -12.82 16.41
C LEU A 104 11.61 -13.98 17.37
N GLN A 105 12.47 -14.95 17.05
CA GLN A 105 12.77 -16.08 17.95
C GLN A 105 13.31 -15.62 19.30
N ILE A 106 14.18 -14.59 19.32
CA ILE A 106 14.68 -14.00 20.57
C ILE A 106 13.56 -13.35 21.38
N LEU A 107 12.67 -12.61 20.69
CA LEU A 107 11.55 -11.94 21.36
C LEU A 107 10.51 -12.93 21.89
N GLU A 108 10.26 -14.02 21.17
CA GLU A 108 9.40 -15.12 21.61
C GLU A 108 10.00 -15.84 22.84
N ALA A 109 11.31 -16.06 22.86
CA ALA A 109 11.97 -16.61 24.04
C ALA A 109 11.85 -15.68 25.26
N ASN A 110 12.00 -14.35 25.05
CA ASN A 110 11.78 -13.36 26.11
C ASN A 110 10.34 -13.33 26.60
N LEU A 111 9.37 -13.52 25.71
CA LEU A 111 7.95 -13.64 26.11
C LEU A 111 7.73 -14.87 27.00
N ILE A 112 8.25 -16.03 26.60
CA ILE A 112 8.16 -17.27 27.40
C ILE A 112 8.79 -17.07 28.78
N LEU A 113 9.96 -16.37 28.85
CA LEU A 113 10.59 -16.05 30.13
C LEU A 113 9.70 -15.18 31.00
N ALA A 114 9.11 -14.13 30.46
CA ALA A 114 8.21 -13.24 31.20
C ALA A 114 6.93 -13.96 31.67
N GLU A 115 6.35 -14.80 30.81
CA GLU A 115 5.19 -15.64 31.15
C GLU A 115 5.50 -16.61 32.31
N SER A 116 6.66 -17.29 32.26
CA SER A 116 7.10 -18.20 33.31
C SER A 116 7.35 -17.46 34.65
N GLN A 117 7.88 -16.23 34.59
CA GLN A 117 8.06 -15.41 35.79
C GLN A 117 6.71 -14.98 36.38
N PHE A 118 5.75 -14.60 35.54
CA PHE A 118 4.41 -14.23 35.98
C PHE A 118 3.70 -15.43 36.59
N GLU A 119 3.74 -16.60 35.95
CA GLU A 119 3.16 -17.84 36.47
C GLU A 119 3.73 -18.23 37.84
N ARG A 120 5.07 -18.11 38.00
CA ARG A 120 5.72 -18.35 39.31
C ARG A 120 5.17 -17.44 40.40
N ILE A 121 4.95 -16.14 40.07
CA ILE A 121 4.40 -15.18 41.03
C ILE A 121 2.92 -15.46 41.30
N GLU A 122 2.16 -15.87 40.30
CA GLU A 122 0.74 -16.14 40.42
C GLU A 122 0.46 -17.39 41.24
N GLN A 123 1.32 -18.41 41.14
CA GLN A 123 1.19 -19.70 41.86
C GLN A 123 1.75 -19.65 43.27
N MET A 124 2.26 -18.51 43.78
CA MET A 124 2.66 -18.40 45.17
C MET A 124 1.46 -18.27 46.10
N PRO A 125 1.50 -18.90 47.29
CA PRO A 125 2.55 -19.75 47.86
C PRO A 125 2.61 -21.12 47.19
N ARG A 126 3.75 -21.79 47.33
CA ARG A 126 3.87 -23.17 46.85
C ARG A 126 2.94 -24.07 47.68
N PRO A 127 2.21 -24.99 47.04
CA PRO A 127 1.30 -25.89 47.75
C PRO A 127 1.98 -26.68 48.90
N GLU A 128 3.28 -26.94 48.74
CA GLU A 128 4.06 -27.70 49.75
C GLU A 128 4.39 -26.86 51.00
N GLU A 129 4.33 -25.54 50.95
CA GLU A 129 4.63 -24.65 52.08
C GLU A 129 3.42 -24.52 53.06
N LEU A 130 2.19 -24.69 52.54
CA LEU A 130 0.97 -24.52 53.32
C LEU A 130 0.84 -25.52 54.47
N PRO A 131 1.08 -26.84 54.30
CA PRO A 131 0.95 -27.80 55.41
C PRO A 131 1.95 -27.55 56.55
N ALA A 132 3.17 -27.06 56.17
CA ALA A 132 4.18 -26.75 57.20
C ALA A 132 3.81 -25.53 58.04
N SER A 133 3.21 -24.49 57.42
CA SER A 133 2.69 -23.33 58.12
C SER A 133 1.53 -23.66 59.06
N GLU A 134 0.56 -24.44 58.55
CA GLU A 134 -0.56 -24.90 59.36
C GLU A 134 -0.13 -25.76 60.57
N ALA A 135 0.88 -26.61 60.39
CA ALA A 135 1.44 -27.38 61.49
C ALA A 135 2.06 -26.49 62.57
N LYS A 136 2.75 -25.39 62.21
CA LYS A 136 3.25 -24.42 63.18
C LYS A 136 2.14 -23.75 63.97
N VAL A 137 1.08 -23.30 63.31
CA VAL A 137 -0.10 -22.72 63.98
C VAL A 137 -0.71 -23.70 64.97
N LYS A 138 -0.93 -24.95 64.56
CA LYS A 138 -1.49 -26.02 65.46
C LYS A 138 -0.58 -26.32 66.65
N ALA A 139 0.73 -26.32 66.47
CA ALA A 139 1.69 -26.53 67.54
C ALA A 139 1.67 -25.38 68.58
N ALA A 140 1.66 -24.12 68.07
CA ALA A 140 1.56 -22.95 68.94
C ALA A 140 0.21 -22.89 69.67
N GLU A 141 -0.88 -23.24 69.02
CA GLU A 141 -2.22 -23.33 69.62
C GLU A 141 -2.29 -24.39 70.75
N ALA A 142 -1.75 -25.55 70.49
CA ALA A 142 -1.71 -26.60 71.50
C ALA A 142 -0.91 -26.19 72.74
N ASN A 143 0.22 -25.50 72.55
CA ASN A 143 1.01 -24.93 73.63
C ASN A 143 0.25 -23.86 74.42
N ARG A 144 -0.40 -22.94 73.75
CA ARG A 144 -1.24 -21.89 74.32
C ARG A 144 -2.38 -22.50 75.16
N ILE A 145 -3.12 -23.52 74.66
CA ILE A 145 -4.17 -24.20 75.36
C ILE A 145 -3.64 -24.84 76.60
N ARG A 146 -2.50 -25.55 76.53
CA ARG A 146 -1.85 -26.19 77.67
C ARG A 146 -1.49 -25.18 78.76
N LEU A 147 -0.89 -24.04 78.43
CA LEU A 147 -0.47 -23.02 79.38
C LEU A 147 -1.65 -22.24 79.95
N LYS A 148 -2.76 -22.10 79.20
CA LYS A 148 -4.00 -21.55 79.71
C LYS A 148 -4.60 -22.42 80.78
N ASP A 149 -4.68 -23.72 80.54
CA ASP A 149 -5.20 -24.69 81.56
C ASP A 149 -4.36 -24.66 82.87
N LEU A 150 -2.99 -24.50 82.75
CA LEU A 150 -2.10 -24.29 83.90
C LEU A 150 -2.34 -22.97 84.62
N LEU A 151 -2.65 -21.90 83.94
CA LEU A 151 -2.99 -20.58 84.49
C LEU A 151 -4.36 -20.65 85.19
N ASP A 152 -5.38 -21.22 84.56
CA ASP A 152 -6.74 -21.35 85.11
C ASP A 152 -6.75 -22.19 86.40
N ARG A 153 -5.95 -23.26 86.44
CA ARG A 153 -5.69 -24.02 87.69
C ARG A 153 -4.93 -23.23 88.74
N GLY A 154 -3.96 -22.43 88.31
CA GLY A 154 -3.20 -21.53 89.18
C GLY A 154 -4.08 -20.50 89.88
N GLU A 155 -5.04 -19.92 89.16
CA GLU A 155 -5.99 -18.96 89.68
C GLU A 155 -6.88 -19.59 90.80
N GLN A 156 -7.33 -20.82 90.56
CA GLN A 156 -8.09 -21.55 91.59
C GLN A 156 -7.24 -21.81 92.82
N LEU A 157 -5.95 -22.16 92.73
CA LEU A 157 -5.07 -22.45 93.85
C LEU A 157 -4.67 -21.14 94.60
N LEU A 158 -4.51 -20.01 93.88
CA LEU A 158 -4.28 -18.70 94.52
C LEU A 158 -5.51 -18.31 95.37
N GLY A 159 -6.74 -18.46 94.81
CA GLY A 159 -7.99 -18.20 95.53
C GLY A 159 -8.14 -19.03 96.83
N LYS A 160 -7.52 -20.23 96.82
CA LYS A 160 -7.50 -21.15 98.05
C LYS A 160 -6.27 -20.86 98.91
N LYS A 161 -5.43 -19.86 98.59
CA LYS A 161 -4.19 -19.50 99.34
C LYS A 161 -3.15 -20.63 99.38
N VAL A 162 -3.12 -21.51 98.37
CA VAL A 162 -2.19 -22.67 98.32
C VAL A 162 -1.00 -22.33 97.40
N MET A 163 -1.05 -21.22 96.63
CA MET A 163 0.01 -20.72 95.67
C MET A 163 0.42 -19.32 96.05
N SER A 164 1.72 -18.96 95.78
CA SER A 164 2.23 -17.60 95.97
C SER A 164 1.79 -16.74 94.81
N GLU A 165 1.68 -15.43 95.05
CA GLU A 165 1.40 -14.45 94.01
C GLU A 165 2.52 -14.43 92.93
N GLU A 166 3.80 -14.58 93.30
CA GLU A 166 4.91 -14.66 92.40
C GLU A 166 4.82 -15.84 91.40
N GLU A 167 4.46 -17.05 91.92
CA GLU A 167 4.28 -18.21 91.08
C GLU A 167 3.06 -18.07 90.15
N PHE A 168 2.02 -17.42 90.59
CA PHE A 168 0.84 -17.14 89.74
C PHE A 168 1.22 -16.14 88.65
N LEU A 169 1.92 -15.07 88.98
CA LEU A 169 2.38 -14.11 88.00
C LEU A 169 3.33 -14.74 86.95
N SER A 170 4.21 -15.67 87.38
CA SER A 170 5.09 -16.40 86.43
C SER A 170 4.27 -17.22 85.45
N ARG A 171 3.23 -17.97 85.89
CA ARG A 171 2.36 -18.71 85.01
C ARG A 171 1.56 -17.81 84.04
N ARG A 172 1.15 -16.64 84.53
CA ARG A 172 0.45 -15.64 83.75
C ARG A 172 1.33 -15.11 82.64
N PHE A 173 2.59 -14.73 82.92
CA PHE A 173 3.52 -14.26 81.92
C PHE A 173 3.87 -15.35 80.90
N THR A 174 4.06 -16.58 81.31
CA THR A 174 4.30 -17.72 80.42
C THR A 174 3.11 -17.97 79.50
N TYR A 175 1.86 -17.82 80.00
CA TYR A 175 0.70 -17.88 79.16
C TYR A 175 0.65 -16.73 78.13
N ILE A 176 0.92 -15.48 78.55
CA ILE A 176 0.96 -14.30 77.65
C ILE A 176 1.98 -14.51 76.58
N GLU A 177 3.16 -15.02 76.87
CA GLU A 177 4.19 -15.34 75.89
C GLU A 177 3.70 -16.36 74.84
N ALA A 178 3.08 -17.42 75.28
CA ALA A 178 2.54 -18.42 74.36
C ALA A 178 1.37 -17.91 73.51
N ASP A 179 0.53 -17.01 74.07
CA ASP A 179 -0.54 -16.33 73.33
C ASP A 179 0.02 -15.47 72.22
N GLN A 180 1.08 -14.69 72.50
CA GLN A 180 1.76 -13.89 71.48
C GLN A 180 2.47 -14.75 70.43
N GLN A 181 3.05 -15.90 70.79
CA GLN A 181 3.66 -16.85 69.84
C GLN A 181 2.60 -17.48 68.94
N TRP A 182 1.42 -17.74 69.46
CA TRP A 182 0.30 -18.24 68.66
C TRP A 182 -0.23 -17.17 67.68
N GLU A 183 -0.43 -15.93 68.14
CA GLU A 183 -0.79 -14.78 67.29
C GLU A 183 0.21 -14.56 66.19
N GLN A 184 1.51 -14.63 66.51
CA GLN A 184 2.58 -14.52 65.48
C GLN A 184 2.46 -15.64 64.43
N ALA A 185 2.30 -16.90 64.88
CA ALA A 185 2.17 -18.04 63.95
C ALA A 185 0.95 -17.91 63.02
N VAL A 186 -0.20 -17.43 63.56
CA VAL A 186 -1.40 -17.14 62.79
C VAL A 186 -1.16 -16.02 61.78
N ALA A 187 -0.49 -14.94 62.14
CA ALA A 187 -0.18 -13.84 61.26
C ALA A 187 0.79 -14.26 60.14
N GLU A 188 1.80 -15.10 60.45
CA GLU A 188 2.72 -15.67 59.44
C GLU A 188 2.02 -16.56 58.47
N ASP A 189 1.10 -17.44 58.95
CA ASP A 189 0.28 -18.30 58.09
C ASP A 189 -0.68 -17.50 57.19
N ALA A 190 -1.32 -16.47 57.74
CA ALA A 190 -2.17 -15.57 56.97
C ALA A 190 -1.39 -14.81 55.90
N LEU A 191 -0.17 -14.35 56.21
CA LEU A 191 0.71 -13.68 55.22
C LEU A 191 1.11 -14.65 54.11
N LEU A 192 1.50 -15.88 54.47
CA LEU A 192 1.85 -16.90 53.48
C LEU A 192 0.63 -17.23 52.57
N LYS A 193 -0.55 -17.45 53.14
CA LYS A 193 -1.82 -17.73 52.41
C LYS A 193 -2.25 -16.54 51.51
N ALA A 194 -1.94 -15.32 51.89
CA ALA A 194 -2.21 -14.16 51.06
C ALA A 194 -1.43 -14.19 49.72
N GLY A 195 -0.32 -14.94 49.65
CA GLY A 195 0.49 -15.13 48.46
C GLY A 195 1.24 -13.89 48.03
N SER A 196 1.53 -13.83 46.76
CA SER A 196 2.29 -12.69 46.18
C SER A 196 1.50 -11.38 46.27
N TRP A 197 2.24 -10.31 46.57
CA TRP A 197 1.65 -8.98 46.67
C TRP A 197 1.01 -8.54 45.36
N ARG A 198 -0.18 -7.96 45.43
CA ARG A 198 -0.98 -7.58 44.26
C ARG A 198 -0.23 -6.64 43.28
N PRO A 199 0.53 -5.62 43.74
CA PRO A 199 1.35 -4.81 42.85
C PRO A 199 2.41 -5.61 42.09
N ASP A 200 3.06 -6.60 42.73
CA ASP A 200 4.08 -7.43 42.08
C ASP A 200 3.47 -8.27 40.93
N LYS A 201 2.26 -8.81 41.16
CA LYS A 201 1.49 -9.47 40.10
C LYS A 201 1.16 -8.53 38.95
N THR A 202 0.81 -7.28 39.26
CA THR A 202 0.50 -6.26 38.23
C THR A 202 1.74 -5.90 37.41
N VAL A 203 2.89 -5.68 38.06
CA VAL A 203 4.16 -5.38 37.38
C VAL A 203 4.59 -6.56 36.50
N SER A 204 4.53 -7.77 37.01
CA SER A 204 4.91 -8.96 36.26
C SER A 204 3.98 -9.19 35.05
N ARG A 205 2.68 -8.97 35.19
CA ARG A 205 1.73 -9.00 34.07
C ARG A 205 2.06 -7.93 33.02
N ALA A 206 2.36 -6.71 33.44
CA ALA A 206 2.76 -5.66 32.53
C ALA A 206 4.04 -6.01 31.73
N THR A 207 4.98 -6.72 32.37
CA THR A 207 6.19 -7.21 31.70
C THR A 207 5.85 -8.22 30.59
N VAL A 208 4.89 -9.13 30.84
CA VAL A 208 4.38 -10.07 29.83
C VAL A 208 3.76 -9.30 28.65
N GLU A 209 2.91 -8.31 28.92
CA GLU A 209 2.28 -7.51 27.86
C GLU A 209 3.31 -6.76 27.01
N VAL A 210 4.36 -6.21 27.61
CA VAL A 210 5.46 -5.56 26.86
C VAL A 210 6.19 -6.57 25.97
N ALA A 211 6.55 -7.74 26.51
CA ALA A 211 7.22 -8.77 25.73
C ALA A 211 6.35 -9.26 24.55
N LYS A 212 5.05 -9.46 24.80
CA LYS A 212 4.06 -9.82 23.78
C LYS A 212 3.91 -8.76 22.69
N ALA A 213 3.86 -7.49 23.07
CA ALA A 213 3.80 -6.38 22.14
C ALA A 213 5.03 -6.34 21.24
N ASN A 214 6.23 -6.55 21.80
CA ASN A 214 7.47 -6.60 21.03
C ASN A 214 7.48 -7.76 20.01
N ALA A 215 7.07 -8.96 20.42
CA ALA A 215 6.95 -10.10 19.52
C ALA A 215 5.91 -9.85 18.41
N THR A 216 4.79 -9.21 18.75
CA THR A 216 3.73 -8.85 17.79
C THR A 216 4.22 -7.82 16.78
N ASN A 217 4.93 -6.80 17.23
CA ASN A 217 5.55 -5.81 16.33
C ASN A 217 6.49 -6.48 15.33
N MET A 218 7.34 -7.39 15.79
CA MET A 218 8.26 -8.10 14.90
C MET A 218 7.52 -8.98 13.89
N ARG A 219 6.43 -9.65 14.30
CA ARG A 219 5.56 -10.40 13.35
C ARG A 219 4.96 -9.51 12.28
N ASN A 220 4.51 -8.30 12.65
CA ASN A 220 3.98 -7.33 11.70
C ASN A 220 5.06 -6.87 10.70
N GLU A 221 6.30 -6.63 11.15
CA GLU A 221 7.39 -6.28 10.24
C GLU A 221 7.72 -7.42 9.26
N ILE A 222 7.71 -8.67 9.73
CA ILE A 222 7.87 -9.85 8.86
C ILE A 222 6.72 -9.94 7.84
N GLN A 223 5.49 -9.66 8.26
CA GLN A 223 4.34 -9.66 7.35
C GLN A 223 4.47 -8.59 6.26
N ARG A 224 5.07 -7.44 6.57
CA ARG A 224 5.33 -6.37 5.60
C ARG A 224 6.37 -6.76 4.54
N CYS A 225 7.26 -7.71 4.85
CA CYS A 225 8.21 -8.23 3.86
C CYS A 225 7.52 -9.06 2.76
N LEU A 226 6.31 -9.55 3.00
CA LEU A 226 5.50 -10.25 2.00
C LEU A 226 4.48 -9.29 1.38
N VAL A 227 4.83 -8.77 0.20
CA VAL A 227 3.94 -7.86 -0.54
C VAL A 227 2.80 -8.64 -1.17
N ARG A 228 1.58 -8.20 -0.91
CA ARG A 228 0.34 -8.83 -1.38
C ARG A 228 -0.47 -7.87 -2.25
N ALA A 229 -1.33 -8.40 -3.08
CA ALA A 229 -2.31 -7.63 -3.83
C ALA A 229 -3.29 -6.94 -2.86
N PRO A 230 -3.44 -5.60 -2.89
CA PRO A 230 -4.36 -4.88 -2.01
C PRO A 230 -5.82 -4.98 -2.47
N VAL A 231 -6.04 -5.24 -3.74
CA VAL A 231 -7.36 -5.33 -4.40
C VAL A 231 -7.38 -6.47 -5.40
N ASP A 232 -8.59 -6.89 -5.78
CA ASP A 232 -8.77 -7.81 -6.90
C ASP A 232 -8.40 -7.12 -8.20
N GLY A 233 -7.77 -7.82 -9.12
CA GLY A 233 -7.38 -7.27 -10.41
C GLY A 233 -6.56 -8.24 -11.25
N GLN A 234 -6.04 -7.74 -12.35
CA GLN A 234 -5.13 -8.50 -13.23
C GLN A 234 -3.72 -7.92 -13.14
N ILE A 235 -2.72 -8.78 -13.27
CA ILE A 235 -1.32 -8.39 -13.27
C ILE A 235 -0.98 -7.79 -14.63
N LEU A 236 -0.75 -6.48 -14.68
CA LEU A 236 -0.40 -5.77 -15.91
C LEU A 236 1.09 -5.83 -16.20
N LYS A 237 1.92 -5.76 -15.14
CA LYS A 237 3.39 -5.71 -15.27
C LYS A 237 4.04 -6.25 -14.00
N ILE A 238 5.18 -6.95 -14.18
CA ILE A 238 6.07 -7.40 -13.11
C ILE A 238 7.47 -6.87 -13.44
N ASP A 239 7.95 -5.93 -12.64
CA ASP A 239 9.25 -5.25 -12.81
C ASP A 239 10.22 -5.61 -11.68
N VAL A 240 9.98 -6.71 -10.98
CA VAL A 240 10.79 -7.18 -9.86
C VAL A 240 11.35 -8.58 -10.16
N ARG A 241 12.60 -8.83 -9.73
CA ARG A 241 13.29 -10.11 -9.94
C ARG A 241 13.88 -10.64 -8.62
N PRO A 242 13.93 -11.96 -8.44
CA PRO A 242 14.68 -12.55 -7.33
C PRO A 242 16.14 -12.09 -7.33
N GLY A 243 16.67 -11.74 -6.16
CA GLY A 243 18.03 -11.21 -5.99
C GLY A 243 18.17 -9.71 -6.24
N GLU A 244 17.16 -9.04 -6.73
CA GLU A 244 17.15 -7.57 -6.93
C GLU A 244 17.01 -6.84 -5.59
N TYR A 245 17.77 -5.76 -5.41
CA TYR A 245 17.57 -4.86 -4.26
C TYR A 245 16.44 -3.88 -4.57
N VAL A 246 15.46 -3.78 -3.67
CA VAL A 246 14.32 -2.87 -3.76
C VAL A 246 14.33 -1.89 -2.61
N ASP A 247 13.91 -0.65 -2.91
CA ASP A 247 13.87 0.45 -1.94
C ASP A 247 12.45 1.01 -1.83
N THR A 248 12.11 1.54 -0.66
CA THR A 248 10.83 2.21 -0.37
C THR A 248 10.67 3.54 -1.11
N THR A 249 11.78 4.15 -1.56
CA THR A 249 11.81 5.43 -2.29
C THR A 249 11.78 5.26 -3.81
N ALA A 250 11.76 4.03 -4.31
CA ALA A 250 11.75 3.76 -5.74
C ALA A 250 10.49 4.37 -6.39
N SER A 251 10.72 5.31 -7.33
CA SER A 251 9.65 5.91 -8.14
C SER A 251 9.03 4.92 -9.14
N ARG A 252 9.60 3.72 -9.27
CA ARG A 252 9.18 2.66 -10.18
C ARG A 252 8.23 1.68 -9.48
N ALA A 253 7.08 1.43 -10.10
CA ALA A 253 6.20 0.34 -9.67
C ALA A 253 6.89 -1.01 -9.88
N LEU A 254 6.96 -1.83 -8.83
CA LEU A 254 7.50 -3.19 -8.89
C LEU A 254 6.50 -4.19 -9.50
N VAL A 255 5.23 -4.01 -9.18
CA VAL A 255 4.11 -4.74 -9.78
C VAL A 255 3.00 -3.74 -10.08
N LEU A 256 2.40 -3.86 -11.25
CA LEU A 256 1.27 -3.04 -11.67
C LEU A 256 0.03 -3.93 -11.77
N LEU A 257 -1.00 -3.60 -11.00
CA LEU A 257 -2.31 -4.25 -11.05
C LEU A 257 -3.33 -3.32 -11.70
N GLY A 258 -4.31 -3.88 -12.40
CA GLY A 258 -5.43 -3.14 -12.96
C GLY A 258 -6.67 -4.00 -13.11
N ASP A 259 -7.84 -3.38 -13.09
CA ASP A 259 -9.12 -4.02 -13.41
C ASP A 259 -9.38 -3.88 -14.90
N LEU A 260 -9.19 -4.97 -15.65
CA LEU A 260 -9.41 -5.00 -17.10
C LEU A 260 -10.84 -5.37 -17.50
N ASP A 261 -11.73 -5.66 -16.55
CA ASP A 261 -13.12 -6.04 -16.86
C ASP A 261 -13.85 -4.90 -17.58
N ARG A 262 -13.46 -3.66 -17.32
CA ARG A 262 -13.91 -2.48 -18.03
C ARG A 262 -12.78 -1.48 -18.19
N LEU A 263 -12.51 -1.08 -19.40
CA LEU A 263 -11.50 -0.10 -19.72
C LEU A 263 -12.10 1.31 -19.75
N ARG A 264 -11.30 2.26 -19.28
CA ARG A 264 -11.61 3.68 -19.33
C ARG A 264 -10.60 4.41 -20.19
N ILE A 265 -11.02 5.54 -20.67
CA ILE A 265 -10.15 6.46 -21.41
C ILE A 265 -10.12 7.77 -20.65
N ARG A 266 -8.92 8.17 -20.23
CA ARG A 266 -8.65 9.51 -19.71
C ARG A 266 -8.34 10.39 -20.89
N VAL A 267 -9.18 11.36 -21.15
CA VAL A 267 -9.08 12.28 -22.29
C VAL A 267 -8.60 13.63 -21.79
N ASP A 268 -7.55 14.13 -22.42
CA ASP A 268 -7.01 15.48 -22.19
C ASP A 268 -7.68 16.46 -23.15
N ILE A 269 -8.52 17.35 -22.64
CA ILE A 269 -9.19 18.42 -23.39
C ILE A 269 -8.39 19.71 -23.19
N ASP A 270 -7.98 20.37 -24.27
CA ASP A 270 -7.25 21.63 -24.22
C ASP A 270 -8.11 22.72 -23.55
N GLU A 271 -7.47 23.59 -22.74
CA GLU A 271 -8.13 24.68 -22.02
C GLU A 271 -8.98 25.57 -22.92
N ARG A 272 -8.60 25.75 -24.19
CA ARG A 272 -9.34 26.55 -25.17
C ARG A 272 -10.67 25.91 -25.58
N ASP A 273 -10.76 24.58 -25.51
CA ASP A 273 -11.95 23.82 -25.88
C ASP A 273 -12.89 23.55 -24.70
N ILE A 274 -12.47 23.82 -23.46
CA ILE A 274 -13.31 23.64 -22.26
C ILE A 274 -14.67 24.32 -22.37
N PRO A 275 -14.77 25.60 -22.85
CA PRO A 275 -16.07 26.28 -22.97
C PRO A 275 -17.04 25.61 -23.94
N ARG A 276 -16.53 24.84 -24.88
CA ARG A 276 -17.34 24.11 -25.89
C ARG A 276 -17.67 22.68 -25.48
N PHE A 277 -17.04 22.20 -24.42
CA PHE A 277 -17.22 20.83 -23.95
C PHE A 277 -18.58 20.66 -23.26
N GLN A 278 -19.30 19.60 -23.68
CA GLN A 278 -20.56 19.19 -23.08
C GLN A 278 -20.49 17.73 -22.65
N PRO A 279 -20.73 17.42 -21.36
CA PRO A 279 -20.71 16.05 -20.84
C PRO A 279 -21.70 15.10 -21.52
N THR A 280 -22.79 15.64 -22.11
CA THR A 280 -23.82 14.89 -22.82
C THR A 280 -23.50 14.61 -24.28
N GLY A 281 -22.44 15.21 -24.82
CA GLY A 281 -21.98 15.00 -26.20
C GLY A 281 -21.57 13.55 -26.46
N ARG A 282 -21.91 13.03 -27.65
CA ARG A 282 -21.42 11.71 -28.06
C ARG A 282 -19.90 11.76 -28.21
N ALA A 283 -19.24 10.72 -27.74
CA ALA A 283 -17.80 10.62 -27.84
C ALA A 283 -17.38 9.31 -28.50
N THR A 284 -16.38 9.39 -29.36
CA THR A 284 -15.80 8.21 -30.03
C THR A 284 -14.28 8.27 -29.95
N ALA A 285 -13.63 7.12 -29.83
CA ALA A 285 -12.18 7.02 -29.82
C ALA A 285 -11.68 6.13 -30.96
N THR A 286 -10.52 6.48 -31.48
CA THR A 286 -9.81 5.66 -32.48
C THR A 286 -8.41 5.37 -31.94
N VAL A 287 -8.04 4.08 -31.92
CA VAL A 287 -6.70 3.65 -31.47
C VAL A 287 -5.67 4.11 -32.49
N ARG A 288 -4.60 4.79 -32.03
CA ARG A 288 -3.51 5.25 -32.90
C ARG A 288 -2.85 4.06 -33.59
N GLY A 289 -2.64 4.19 -34.90
CA GLY A 289 -2.02 3.12 -35.70
C GLY A 289 -2.96 2.03 -36.20
N SER A 290 -4.23 2.06 -35.83
CA SER A 290 -5.24 1.14 -36.37
C SER A 290 -5.78 1.67 -37.71
N SER A 291 -5.32 1.11 -38.80
CA SER A 291 -5.83 1.44 -40.14
C SER A 291 -7.12 0.68 -40.37
N GLY A 292 -8.29 1.31 -40.14
CA GLY A 292 -9.62 0.76 -40.49
C GLY A 292 -10.42 0.10 -39.37
N GLY A 293 -10.02 0.27 -38.09
CA GLY A 293 -10.84 -0.17 -36.96
C GLY A 293 -12.10 0.67 -36.78
N SER A 294 -13.21 0.03 -36.38
CA SER A 294 -14.44 0.76 -36.01
C SER A 294 -14.14 1.66 -34.80
N PRO A 295 -14.63 2.92 -34.81
CA PRO A 295 -14.45 3.81 -33.69
C PRO A 295 -15.11 3.25 -32.42
N LEU A 296 -14.42 3.32 -31.30
CA LEU A 296 -14.91 2.92 -29.99
C LEU A 296 -15.98 3.91 -29.53
N GLN A 297 -17.15 3.41 -29.14
CA GLN A 297 -18.18 4.24 -28.52
C GLN A 297 -17.85 4.46 -27.05
N LEU A 298 -17.91 5.70 -26.62
CA LEU A 298 -17.55 6.11 -25.28
C LEU A 298 -18.76 6.59 -24.51
N GLN A 299 -18.85 6.20 -23.23
CA GLN A 299 -19.82 6.70 -22.27
C GLN A 299 -19.14 7.64 -21.29
N PHE A 300 -19.69 8.83 -21.10
CA PHE A 300 -19.17 9.79 -20.11
C PHE A 300 -19.29 9.22 -18.68
N VAL A 301 -18.22 9.36 -17.90
CA VAL A 301 -18.18 8.95 -16.49
C VAL A 301 -18.14 10.15 -15.57
N ARG A 302 -17.09 10.96 -15.69
CA ARG A 302 -16.89 12.14 -14.86
C ARG A 302 -15.87 13.11 -15.46
N ILE A 303 -15.91 14.34 -14.99
CA ILE A 303 -14.86 15.34 -15.18
C ILE A 303 -13.96 15.34 -13.95
N GLU A 304 -12.66 15.50 -14.12
CA GLU A 304 -11.76 15.84 -13.02
C GLU A 304 -11.65 17.38 -12.96
N PRO A 305 -12.27 18.04 -11.95
CA PRO A 305 -12.44 19.49 -11.94
C PRO A 305 -11.13 20.20 -11.55
N TYR A 306 -10.02 19.80 -12.16
CA TYR A 306 -8.69 20.36 -11.96
C TYR A 306 -7.89 20.37 -13.26
N VAL A 307 -7.47 21.57 -13.67
CA VAL A 307 -6.72 21.75 -14.93
C VAL A 307 -5.23 21.58 -14.65
N ILE A 308 -4.60 20.65 -15.36
CA ILE A 308 -3.19 20.29 -15.20
C ILE A 308 -2.37 20.70 -16.42
N PRO A 309 -1.05 20.92 -16.28
CA PRO A 309 -0.16 21.07 -17.44
C PRO A 309 -0.21 19.81 -18.31
N LYS A 310 -0.31 19.99 -19.63
CA LYS A 310 -0.27 18.88 -20.58
C LYS A 310 1.07 18.15 -20.48
N LYS A 311 1.00 16.84 -20.23
CA LYS A 311 2.21 16.00 -20.26
C LYS A 311 2.44 15.51 -21.68
N ALA A 312 3.65 15.72 -22.21
CA ALA A 312 4.05 15.11 -23.48
C ALA A 312 4.15 13.60 -23.25
N PHE A 313 3.47 12.80 -24.09
CA PHE A 313 3.55 11.34 -24.06
C PHE A 313 4.85 10.78 -24.67
N THR A 314 5.74 11.65 -25.12
CA THR A 314 7.10 11.31 -25.52
C THR A 314 7.97 11.24 -24.27
N GLY A 315 8.63 10.11 -24.03
CA GLY A 315 9.29 9.73 -22.77
C GLY A 315 10.38 10.66 -22.21
N ASP A 316 10.65 11.84 -22.79
CA ASP A 316 11.53 12.87 -22.24
C ASP A 316 10.70 13.96 -21.55
N ASN A 317 10.82 14.02 -20.25
CA ASN A 317 10.08 14.88 -19.33
C ASN A 317 10.54 16.36 -19.36
N THR A 318 11.29 16.78 -20.36
CA THR A 318 11.98 18.10 -20.41
C THR A 318 11.28 19.17 -21.23
N GLU A 319 10.32 18.81 -22.07
CA GLU A 319 9.59 19.79 -22.85
C GLU A 319 8.39 20.34 -22.09
N ARG A 320 8.52 21.53 -21.52
CA ARG A 320 7.40 22.26 -20.92
C ARG A 320 6.47 22.74 -22.04
N ILE A 321 5.38 22.02 -22.26
CA ILE A 321 4.30 22.49 -23.12
C ILE A 321 3.46 23.45 -22.28
N ASP A 322 3.39 24.71 -22.72
CA ASP A 322 2.70 25.80 -22.01
C ASP A 322 1.15 25.70 -22.13
N THR A 323 0.62 24.53 -22.47
CA THR A 323 -0.81 24.25 -22.59
C THR A 323 -1.30 23.47 -21.39
N ARG A 324 -2.49 23.87 -20.92
CA ARG A 324 -3.19 23.19 -19.83
C ARG A 324 -4.34 22.36 -20.38
N VAL A 325 -4.68 21.29 -19.67
CA VAL A 325 -5.75 20.37 -20.08
C VAL A 325 -6.69 20.06 -18.93
N LEU A 326 -7.96 19.93 -19.26
CA LEU A 326 -8.99 19.35 -18.39
C LEU A 326 -9.07 17.85 -18.67
N GLN A 327 -9.02 17.04 -17.64
CA GLN A 327 -9.13 15.58 -17.76
C GLN A 327 -10.58 15.13 -17.63
N VAL A 328 -11.01 14.34 -18.60
CA VAL A 328 -12.36 13.76 -18.63
C VAL A 328 -12.26 12.25 -18.78
N LEU A 329 -12.98 11.52 -17.95
CA LEU A 329 -13.02 10.08 -17.98
C LEU A 329 -14.24 9.58 -18.76
N TYR A 330 -13.98 8.68 -19.68
CA TYR A 330 -14.98 7.93 -20.43
C TYR A 330 -14.81 6.43 -20.19
N GLU A 331 -15.89 5.66 -20.23
CA GLU A 331 -15.88 4.20 -20.20
C GLU A 331 -16.15 3.67 -21.63
N ILE A 332 -15.45 2.62 -22.03
CA ILE A 332 -15.64 1.99 -23.34
C ILE A 332 -16.91 1.16 -23.26
N ALA A 333 -17.89 1.45 -24.15
CA ALA A 333 -19.24 0.88 -24.08
C ALA A 333 -19.32 -0.61 -24.47
N ALA A 334 -18.30 -1.20 -25.10
CA ALA A 334 -18.30 -2.60 -25.54
C ALA A 334 -16.97 -3.28 -25.21
N GLU A 335 -17.05 -4.57 -24.85
CA GLU A 335 -15.85 -5.41 -24.76
C GLU A 335 -15.20 -5.50 -26.14
N GLN A 336 -13.98 -5.01 -26.25
CA GLN A 336 -13.20 -5.12 -27.47
C GLN A 336 -11.93 -5.93 -27.23
N THR A 337 -11.76 -6.93 -28.04
CA THR A 337 -10.55 -7.74 -28.12
C THR A 337 -9.43 -6.90 -28.78
N ASN A 338 -8.21 -6.95 -28.25
CA ASN A 338 -7.00 -6.28 -28.73
C ASN A 338 -6.81 -4.79 -28.36
N ILE A 339 -7.32 -4.39 -27.20
CA ILE A 339 -7.03 -3.09 -26.61
C ILE A 339 -6.23 -3.30 -25.32
N TYR A 340 -5.15 -2.56 -25.16
CA TYR A 340 -4.28 -2.69 -23.99
C TYR A 340 -4.25 -1.39 -23.17
N VAL A 341 -4.17 -1.53 -21.87
CA VAL A 341 -3.92 -0.40 -20.95
C VAL A 341 -2.60 0.27 -21.32
N GLY A 342 -2.59 1.60 -21.31
CA GLY A 342 -1.44 2.39 -21.74
C GLY A 342 -1.41 2.75 -23.24
N GLN A 343 -2.35 2.23 -24.04
CA GLN A 343 -2.46 2.65 -25.44
C GLN A 343 -3.00 4.08 -25.55
N GLN A 344 -2.49 4.81 -26.54
CA GLN A 344 -2.98 6.13 -26.91
C GLN A 344 -4.11 6.02 -27.93
N VAL A 345 -5.12 6.85 -27.74
CA VAL A 345 -6.29 6.97 -28.61
C VAL A 345 -6.52 8.44 -28.96
N ASP A 346 -7.04 8.67 -30.15
CA ASP A 346 -7.53 9.97 -30.55
C ASP A 346 -9.05 9.98 -30.33
N VAL A 347 -9.51 10.89 -29.46
CA VAL A 347 -10.90 11.00 -29.07
C VAL A 347 -11.54 12.19 -29.74
N SER A 348 -12.73 11.98 -30.29
CA SER A 348 -13.59 13.02 -30.88
C SER A 348 -14.88 13.12 -30.07
N ILE A 349 -15.12 14.30 -29.48
CA ILE A 349 -16.29 14.59 -28.66
C ILE A 349 -17.18 15.57 -29.41
N GLU A 350 -18.44 15.22 -29.62
CA GLU A 350 -19.43 16.10 -30.25
C GLU A 350 -19.65 17.35 -29.38
N CYS A 351 -19.59 18.51 -30.00
CA CYS A 351 -19.79 19.79 -29.33
C CYS A 351 -20.70 20.72 -30.13
N GLU A 352 -21.23 21.74 -29.49
CA GLU A 352 -21.93 22.79 -30.22
C GLU A 352 -20.97 23.53 -31.16
N PRO A 353 -21.48 23.97 -32.34
CA PRO A 353 -20.69 24.84 -33.21
C PRO A 353 -20.25 26.08 -32.41
N ALA A 354 -19.00 26.48 -32.57
CA ALA A 354 -18.56 27.74 -32.03
C ALA A 354 -19.54 28.83 -32.51
N LYS A 355 -20.10 29.61 -31.60
CA LYS A 355 -20.79 30.84 -32.00
C LYS A 355 -19.77 31.62 -32.84
N SER A 356 -19.99 31.60 -34.14
CA SER A 356 -19.21 32.41 -35.05
C SER A 356 -19.34 33.83 -34.53
N ASP A 357 -18.21 34.52 -34.36
CA ASP A 357 -18.19 35.98 -34.18
C ASP A 357 -19.16 36.54 -35.21
N GLU A 358 -20.28 37.10 -34.76
CA GLU A 358 -21.12 37.94 -35.63
C GLU A 358 -20.19 38.96 -36.24
N PRO A 359 -20.22 39.15 -37.60
CA PRO A 359 -19.41 40.15 -38.23
C PRO A 359 -19.74 41.49 -37.53
N ILE A 360 -18.70 42.13 -36.99
CA ILE A 360 -18.81 43.46 -36.42
C ILE A 360 -19.40 44.32 -37.50
N GLU A 361 -20.71 44.62 -37.42
CA GLU A 361 -21.36 45.59 -38.28
C GLU A 361 -20.53 46.91 -38.17
N ALA A 362 -19.92 47.29 -39.28
CA ALA A 362 -19.19 48.52 -39.39
C ALA A 362 -20.13 49.68 -39.01
N ARG A 363 -19.90 50.28 -37.83
CA ARG A 363 -20.61 51.51 -37.46
C ARG A 363 -20.36 52.53 -38.56
N PRO A 364 -21.40 53.17 -39.13
CA PRO A 364 -21.24 54.23 -40.11
C PRO A 364 -20.48 55.38 -39.44
N VAL A 365 -19.37 55.79 -40.10
CA VAL A 365 -18.65 57.01 -39.76
C VAL A 365 -19.61 58.19 -40.01
N VAL A 366 -20.03 58.82 -38.95
CA VAL A 366 -20.77 60.11 -39.03
C VAL A 366 -19.72 61.17 -39.30
N GLU A 367 -19.86 61.84 -40.47
CA GLU A 367 -19.17 63.10 -40.81
C GLU A 367 -19.48 64.25 -39.86
#